data_18490e71a4673b166a06ce207718cbc3
#
_entry.id   18490e71a4673b166a06ce207718cbc3
#
_cell.length_a   1.000
_cell.length_b   1.000
_cell.length_c   1.000
_cell.angle_alpha   90.00
_cell.angle_beta   90.00
_cell.angle_gamma   90.00
#
_symmetry.space_group_name_H-M   'P 1'
#
loop_
_entity.id
_entity.type
_entity.pdbx_description
1 polymer ?
#
loop_
_entity_poly.entity_id
_entity_poly.type
_entity_poly.pdbx_seq_one_letter_code
_entity_poly.pdbx_strand_id
1 'polypeptide(L)'
;MGHPVLLTPAQSVDAIDDPAVQSLIDDMIETMFDAAGAGLAAPQVHVSKRIIVYRTPPGRVEEESDQDDSVKVLVNPVLKPSGVETTLRLEGCLSIPGLRGWVPRYTRVFYEGYDRRGDRVAGEVGGFQANVLQHEVDHLDGVLYPMRMTDLRLIGFDTEAERHLRLDQIQGARS
;
A
#
# COMPACT_ATOMS: atom_id res chain seq x y z
N MET A 1 -13.19 5.51 -4.82
CA MET A 1 -12.51 6.20 -5.94
C MET A 1 -13.35 7.38 -6.39
N GLY A 2 -12.73 8.43 -6.98
CA GLY A 2 -13.44 9.62 -7.50
C GLY A 2 -13.38 10.87 -6.60
N HIS A 3 -13.08 10.74 -5.30
CA HIS A 3 -12.88 11.91 -4.46
C HIS A 3 -11.52 12.58 -4.76
N PRO A 4 -11.43 13.93 -4.89
CA PRO A 4 -10.19 14.62 -5.27
C PRO A 4 -8.99 14.37 -4.36
N VAL A 5 -9.21 14.14 -3.05
CA VAL A 5 -8.14 13.87 -2.08
C VAL A 5 -7.29 12.66 -2.47
N LEU A 6 -7.87 11.66 -3.14
CA LEU A 6 -7.16 10.45 -3.59
C LEU A 6 -6.29 10.66 -4.83
N LEU A 7 -6.42 11.81 -5.48
CA LEU A 7 -5.71 12.17 -6.71
C LEU A 7 -4.78 13.38 -6.51
N THR A 8 -4.62 13.82 -5.26
CA THR A 8 -3.79 14.98 -4.91
C THR A 8 -2.67 14.53 -3.97
N PRO A 9 -1.41 14.92 -4.22
CA PRO A 9 -0.32 14.62 -3.30
C PRO A 9 -0.62 15.11 -1.88
N ALA A 10 -0.40 14.24 -0.90
CA ALA A 10 -0.63 14.52 0.50
C ALA A 10 0.48 15.41 1.08
N GLN A 11 0.12 16.25 2.05
CA GLN A 11 1.02 17.20 2.71
C GLN A 11 1.89 16.51 3.77
N SER A 12 3.13 16.96 3.91
CA SER A 12 4.01 16.53 4.99
C SER A 12 3.43 16.87 6.37
N VAL A 13 3.79 16.09 7.36
CA VAL A 13 3.46 16.31 8.77
C VAL A 13 4.65 16.97 9.45
N ASP A 14 4.46 18.17 9.99
CA ASP A 14 5.53 18.92 10.65
C ASP A 14 5.66 18.55 12.13
N ALA A 15 4.53 18.40 12.85
CA ALA A 15 4.47 18.03 14.26
C ALA A 15 3.85 16.63 14.41
N ILE A 16 4.70 15.61 14.49
CA ILE A 16 4.24 14.21 14.59
C ILE A 16 3.61 13.94 15.97
N ASP A 17 4.10 14.61 17.01
CA ASP A 17 3.63 14.51 18.39
C ASP A 17 2.33 15.29 18.67
N ASP A 18 1.79 16.03 17.70
CA ASP A 18 0.51 16.72 17.83
C ASP A 18 -0.60 15.71 18.19
N PRO A 19 -1.38 15.96 19.25
CA PRO A 19 -2.47 15.07 19.67
C PRO A 19 -3.46 14.75 18.56
N ALA A 20 -3.73 15.67 17.63
CA ALA A 20 -4.63 15.42 16.51
C ALA A 20 -4.00 14.43 15.48
N VAL A 21 -2.66 14.46 15.31
CA VAL A 21 -1.95 13.48 14.48
C VAL A 21 -1.97 12.11 15.15
N GLN A 22 -1.76 12.05 16.46
CA GLN A 22 -1.80 10.79 17.21
C GLN A 22 -3.19 10.16 17.19
N SER A 23 -4.26 10.96 17.40
CA SER A 23 -5.64 10.47 17.28
C SER A 23 -5.94 9.97 15.87
N LEU A 24 -5.52 10.69 14.82
CA LEU A 24 -5.67 10.23 13.44
C LEU A 24 -5.00 8.88 13.19
N ILE A 25 -3.79 8.66 13.72
CA ILE A 25 -3.07 7.40 13.59
C ILE A 25 -3.87 6.27 14.25
N ASP A 26 -4.42 6.50 15.44
CA ASP A 26 -5.22 5.50 16.15
C ASP A 26 -6.51 5.17 15.38
N ASP A 27 -7.23 6.19 14.87
CA ASP A 27 -8.42 6.02 14.04
C ASP A 27 -8.12 5.28 12.72
N MET A 28 -6.95 5.54 12.11
CA MET A 28 -6.50 4.83 10.91
C MET A 28 -6.22 3.35 11.20
N ILE A 29 -5.60 3.04 12.33
CA ILE A 29 -5.32 1.66 12.74
C ILE A 29 -6.64 0.90 12.95
N GLU A 30 -7.60 1.48 13.68
CA GLU A 30 -8.91 0.89 13.89
C GLU A 30 -9.64 0.66 12.55
N THR A 31 -9.69 1.68 11.70
CA THR A 31 -10.31 1.60 10.36
C THR A 31 -9.67 0.50 9.49
N MET A 32 -8.34 0.37 9.53
CA MET A 32 -7.62 -0.67 8.78
C MET A 32 -8.05 -2.07 9.25
N PHE A 33 -8.19 -2.29 10.55
CA PHE A 33 -8.62 -3.58 11.11
C PHE A 33 -10.08 -3.87 10.77
N ASP A 34 -10.98 -2.91 10.93
CA ASP A 34 -12.42 -3.06 10.64
C ASP A 34 -12.66 -3.40 9.17
N ALA A 35 -11.85 -2.83 8.28
CA ALA A 35 -11.89 -3.10 6.85
C ALA A 35 -11.12 -4.37 6.44
N ALA A 36 -10.55 -5.13 7.40
CA ALA A 36 -9.68 -6.27 7.14
C ALA A 36 -8.51 -5.94 6.18
N GLY A 37 -8.00 -4.70 6.23
CA GLY A 37 -6.91 -4.20 5.41
C GLY A 37 -5.53 -4.65 5.88
N ALA A 38 -4.57 -4.60 4.98
CA ALA A 38 -3.15 -4.78 5.26
C ALA A 38 -2.40 -3.44 5.36
N GLY A 39 -2.98 -2.38 4.82
CA GLY A 39 -2.50 -1.02 4.87
C GLY A 39 -3.64 0.00 4.73
N LEU A 40 -3.36 1.23 5.15
CA LEU A 40 -4.25 2.38 4.98
C LEU A 40 -3.43 3.67 4.98
N ALA A 41 -3.69 4.53 4.02
CA ALA A 41 -3.11 5.86 3.91
C ALA A 41 -4.10 6.95 4.33
N ALA A 42 -3.64 8.03 4.96
CA ALA A 42 -4.51 9.10 5.45
C ALA A 42 -5.42 9.73 4.37
N PRO A 43 -5.03 9.88 3.09
CA PRO A 43 -5.96 10.32 2.05
C PRO A 43 -7.20 9.43 1.88
N GLN A 44 -7.13 8.14 2.23
CA GLN A 44 -8.27 7.23 2.14
C GLN A 44 -9.34 7.49 3.20
N VAL A 45 -8.98 8.14 4.30
CA VAL A 45 -9.89 8.67 5.33
C VAL A 45 -10.09 10.18 5.22
N HIS A 46 -9.88 10.73 4.01
CA HIS A 46 -10.08 12.13 3.63
C HIS A 46 -9.17 13.15 4.34
N VAL A 47 -8.03 12.71 4.88
CA VAL A 47 -7.02 13.59 5.49
C VAL A 47 -5.79 13.65 4.61
N SER A 48 -5.49 14.85 4.06
CA SER A 48 -4.34 15.05 3.17
C SER A 48 -3.04 15.20 3.96
N LYS A 49 -2.58 14.11 4.61
CA LYS A 49 -1.31 14.03 5.33
C LYS A 49 -0.51 12.80 4.92
N ARG A 50 0.82 12.91 4.89
CA ARG A 50 1.71 11.81 4.56
C ARG A 50 1.87 10.85 5.75
N ILE A 51 0.83 10.06 6.02
CA ILE A 51 0.79 9.04 7.07
C ILE A 51 0.26 7.75 6.46
N ILE A 52 0.93 6.65 6.74
CA ILE A 52 0.44 5.29 6.43
C ILE A 52 0.50 4.43 7.69
N VAL A 53 -0.44 3.52 7.79
CA VAL A 53 -0.41 2.40 8.75
C VAL A 53 -0.45 1.10 7.96
N TYR A 54 0.31 0.10 8.38
CA TYR A 54 0.38 -1.17 7.67
C TYR A 54 0.81 -2.32 8.57
N ARG A 55 0.54 -3.53 8.13
CA ARG A 55 0.95 -4.78 8.78
C ARG A 55 1.08 -5.91 7.76
N THR A 56 1.70 -7.01 8.15
CA THR A 56 1.61 -8.28 7.41
C THR A 56 0.52 -9.13 8.05
N PRO A 57 -0.62 -9.37 7.38
CA PRO A 57 -1.64 -10.26 7.92
C PRO A 57 -1.14 -11.71 8.01
N PRO A 58 -1.64 -12.52 8.96
CA PRO A 58 -1.35 -13.94 9.01
C PRO A 58 -1.62 -14.61 7.65
N GLY A 59 -0.68 -15.46 7.19
CA GLY A 59 -0.76 -16.14 5.90
C GLY A 59 -0.28 -15.34 4.69
N ARG A 60 0.25 -14.13 4.90
CA ARG A 60 0.85 -13.29 3.85
C ARG A 60 2.38 -13.17 3.96
N VAL A 61 3.00 -14.03 4.75
CA VAL A 61 4.46 -14.08 4.92
C VAL A 61 5.09 -14.69 3.67
N GLU A 62 5.87 -13.91 2.94
CA GLU A 62 6.60 -14.32 1.74
C GLU A 62 8.11 -14.30 1.96
N GLU A 63 8.60 -13.42 2.85
CA GLU A 63 10.01 -13.24 3.20
C GLU A 63 10.20 -13.03 4.72
N GLU A 64 11.45 -13.00 5.15
CA GLU A 64 11.81 -12.72 6.55
C GLU A 64 11.26 -11.37 7.05
N SER A 65 11.28 -10.34 6.19
CA SER A 65 10.72 -9.02 6.51
C SER A 65 9.22 -9.05 6.81
N ASP A 66 8.50 -10.06 6.34
CA ASP A 66 7.06 -10.23 6.53
C ASP A 66 6.68 -10.94 7.85
N GLN A 67 7.66 -11.46 8.62
CA GLN A 67 7.38 -12.25 9.82
C GLN A 67 6.83 -11.43 10.99
N ASP A 68 7.11 -10.13 11.01
CA ASP A 68 6.58 -9.22 12.02
C ASP A 68 5.17 -8.75 11.61
N ASP A 69 4.15 -9.28 12.28
CA ASP A 69 2.74 -8.95 12.08
C ASP A 69 2.26 -7.73 12.88
N SER A 70 3.17 -7.09 13.63
CA SER A 70 2.85 -5.86 14.36
C SER A 70 2.41 -4.73 13.41
N VAL A 71 1.51 -3.88 13.91
CA VAL A 71 1.12 -2.68 13.18
C VAL A 71 2.28 -1.69 13.18
N LYS A 72 2.63 -1.25 11.99
CA LYS A 72 3.67 -0.23 11.75
C LYS A 72 3.03 1.06 11.30
N VAL A 73 3.60 2.17 11.75
CA VAL A 73 3.21 3.52 11.35
C VAL A 73 4.41 4.16 10.68
N LEU A 74 4.17 4.80 9.54
CA LEU A 74 5.23 5.52 8.85
C LEU A 74 4.71 6.90 8.45
N VAL A 75 5.38 7.93 8.96
CA VAL A 75 5.07 9.34 8.72
C VAL A 75 6.12 9.92 7.79
N ASN A 76 5.69 10.70 6.82
CA ASN A 76 6.53 11.28 5.76
C ASN A 76 7.40 10.25 5.05
N PRO A 77 6.85 9.11 4.62
CA PRO A 77 7.63 8.07 3.99
C PRO A 77 8.23 8.51 2.65
N VAL A 78 9.44 8.03 2.41
CA VAL A 78 10.12 8.07 1.11
C VAL A 78 10.48 6.63 0.75
N LEU A 79 10.14 6.20 -0.47
CA LEU A 79 10.52 4.89 -0.98
C LEU A 79 11.51 5.03 -2.15
N LYS A 80 12.45 4.08 -2.22
CA LYS A 80 13.36 3.92 -3.36
C LYS A 80 13.44 2.43 -3.72
N PRO A 81 13.43 2.07 -5.01
CA PRO A 81 13.70 0.69 -5.42
C PRO A 81 15.06 0.23 -4.94
N SER A 82 15.16 -1.01 -4.44
CA SER A 82 16.42 -1.68 -4.10
C SER A 82 16.82 -2.63 -5.22
N GLY A 83 16.86 -2.12 -6.45
CA GLY A 83 17.16 -2.87 -7.65
C GLY A 83 16.21 -2.53 -8.79
N VAL A 84 16.32 -3.29 -9.88
CA VAL A 84 15.50 -3.07 -11.09
C VAL A 84 14.41 -4.13 -11.27
N GLU A 85 14.42 -5.16 -10.44
CA GLU A 85 13.52 -6.29 -10.56
C GLU A 85 12.09 -5.91 -10.17
N THR A 86 11.16 -6.28 -11.03
CA THR A 86 9.72 -6.08 -10.79
C THR A 86 8.98 -7.41 -10.94
N THR A 87 7.85 -7.51 -10.25
CA THR A 87 6.91 -8.64 -10.37
C THR A 87 5.49 -8.11 -10.44
N LEU A 88 4.59 -8.89 -11.03
CA LEU A 88 3.16 -8.57 -11.00
C LEU A 88 2.57 -9.00 -9.66
N ARG A 89 1.85 -8.09 -9.02
CA ARG A 89 1.12 -8.29 -7.76
C ARG A 89 -0.37 -8.10 -7.99
N LEU A 90 -1.17 -9.06 -7.52
CA LEU A 90 -2.63 -8.87 -7.54
C LEU A 90 -3.04 -7.99 -6.36
N GLU A 91 -3.45 -6.78 -6.67
CA GLU A 91 -3.84 -5.77 -5.68
C GLU A 91 -5.34 -5.51 -5.69
N GLY A 92 -5.86 -5.23 -4.51
CA GLY A 92 -7.15 -4.59 -4.27
C GLY A 92 -6.91 -3.34 -3.43
N CYS A 93 -7.91 -2.48 -3.32
CA CYS A 93 -7.82 -1.24 -2.56
C CYS A 93 -9.16 -0.94 -1.86
N LEU A 94 -9.11 -0.55 -0.59
CA LEU A 94 -10.30 -0.15 0.18
C LEU A 94 -11.01 1.06 -0.46
N SER A 95 -10.29 1.90 -1.19
CA SER A 95 -10.86 3.02 -1.94
C SER A 95 -11.41 2.64 -3.32
N ILE A 96 -11.23 1.38 -3.75
CA ILE A 96 -11.72 0.83 -5.03
C ILE A 96 -12.37 -0.54 -4.71
N PRO A 97 -13.47 -0.57 -3.96
CA PRO A 97 -14.06 -1.82 -3.49
C PRO A 97 -14.54 -2.70 -4.65
N GLY A 98 -14.35 -4.01 -4.48
CA GLY A 98 -14.83 -5.01 -5.43
C GLY A 98 -14.01 -5.17 -6.70
N LEU A 99 -12.88 -4.45 -6.85
CA LEU A 99 -11.98 -4.59 -8.00
C LEU A 99 -10.58 -5.03 -7.57
N ARG A 100 -9.98 -5.90 -8.37
CA ARG A 100 -8.58 -6.32 -8.26
C ARG A 100 -7.88 -6.24 -9.61
N GLY A 101 -6.57 -5.94 -9.58
CA GLY A 101 -5.77 -5.88 -10.78
C GLY A 101 -4.33 -6.27 -10.56
N TRP A 102 -3.67 -6.75 -11.62
CA TRP A 102 -2.25 -7.08 -11.61
C TRP A 102 -1.41 -5.83 -11.87
N VAL A 103 -0.58 -5.48 -10.90
CA VAL A 103 0.22 -4.25 -10.87
C VAL A 103 1.70 -4.62 -10.85
N PRO A 104 2.53 -4.05 -11.74
CA PRO A 104 3.97 -4.21 -11.65
C PRO A 104 4.51 -3.47 -10.42
N ARG A 105 5.25 -4.20 -9.57
CA ARG A 105 5.87 -3.65 -8.36
C ARG A 105 7.33 -4.07 -8.28
N TYR A 106 8.17 -3.21 -7.73
CA TYR A 106 9.53 -3.60 -7.38
C TYR A 106 9.49 -4.71 -6.33
N THR A 107 10.35 -5.72 -6.51
CA THR A 107 10.41 -6.87 -5.60
C THR A 107 10.94 -6.47 -4.22
N ARG A 108 11.82 -5.46 -4.17
CA ARG A 108 12.41 -4.91 -2.95
C ARG A 108 12.45 -3.40 -2.99
N VAL A 109 12.21 -2.78 -1.83
CA VAL A 109 12.28 -1.33 -1.67
C VAL A 109 13.03 -0.97 -0.40
N PHE A 110 13.83 0.08 -0.47
CA PHE A 110 14.33 0.80 0.69
C PHE A 110 13.30 1.85 1.07
N TYR A 111 13.01 1.95 2.37
CA TYR A 111 12.13 2.98 2.92
C TYR A 111 12.84 3.79 3.99
N GLU A 112 12.46 5.04 4.12
CA GLU A 112 12.78 5.91 5.24
C GLU A 112 11.59 6.78 5.60
N GLY A 113 11.52 7.21 6.85
CA GLY A 113 10.46 8.06 7.38
C GLY A 113 10.58 8.19 8.89
N TYR A 114 9.46 8.44 9.54
CA TYR A 114 9.38 8.56 11.00
C TYR A 114 8.31 7.61 11.55
N ASP A 115 8.55 7.05 12.73
CA ASP A 115 7.51 6.32 13.46
C ASP A 115 6.51 7.29 14.11
N ARG A 116 5.50 6.75 14.81
CA ARG A 116 4.50 7.57 15.50
C ARG A 116 5.06 8.44 16.64
N ARG A 117 6.28 8.17 17.13
CA ARG A 117 6.95 8.96 18.16
C ARG A 117 7.82 10.06 17.60
N GLY A 118 8.00 10.09 16.26
CA GLY A 118 8.89 11.01 15.59
C GLY A 118 10.33 10.50 15.51
N ASP A 119 10.59 9.24 15.88
CA ASP A 119 11.89 8.62 15.71
C ASP A 119 12.11 8.25 14.23
N ARG A 120 13.28 8.57 13.69
CA ARG A 120 13.61 8.21 12.30
C ARG A 120 13.74 6.70 12.18
N VAL A 121 13.06 6.14 11.20
CA VAL A 121 13.11 4.73 10.84
C VAL A 121 13.49 4.58 9.37
N ALA A 122 14.29 3.56 9.08
CA ALA A 122 14.68 3.21 7.71
C ALA A 122 14.98 1.71 7.64
N GLY A 123 14.78 1.13 6.47
CA GLY A 123 15.06 -0.28 6.24
C GLY A 123 14.84 -0.68 4.80
N GLU A 124 15.16 -1.92 4.51
CA GLU A 124 14.88 -2.58 3.24
C GLU A 124 13.89 -3.72 3.48
N VAL A 125 12.89 -3.82 2.62
CA VAL A 125 11.87 -4.88 2.68
C VAL A 125 11.62 -5.45 1.28
N GLY A 126 11.22 -6.70 1.24
CA GLY A 126 10.78 -7.42 0.05
C GLY A 126 9.37 -7.97 0.24
N GLY A 127 9.01 -8.96 -0.57
CA GLY A 127 7.80 -9.74 -0.42
C GLY A 127 6.51 -8.94 -0.32
N PHE A 128 5.68 -9.32 0.63
CA PHE A 128 4.38 -8.69 0.85
C PHE A 128 4.51 -7.24 1.38
N GLN A 129 5.45 -6.97 2.31
CA GLN A 129 5.64 -5.62 2.84
C GLN A 129 6.08 -4.63 1.77
N ALA A 130 6.98 -5.03 0.87
CA ALA A 130 7.38 -4.16 -0.25
C ALA A 130 6.18 -3.79 -1.13
N ASN A 131 5.25 -4.73 -1.36
CA ASN A 131 4.03 -4.45 -2.11
C ASN A 131 3.13 -3.45 -1.39
N VAL A 132 2.83 -3.70 -0.10
CA VAL A 132 1.97 -2.82 0.69
C VAL A 132 2.54 -1.41 0.78
N LEU A 133 3.85 -1.27 1.08
CA LEU A 133 4.47 0.06 1.16
C LEU A 133 4.37 0.83 -0.16
N GLN A 134 4.58 0.19 -1.30
CA GLN A 134 4.44 0.84 -2.60
C GLN A 134 2.98 1.28 -2.85
N HIS A 135 2.00 0.44 -2.46
CA HIS A 135 0.59 0.76 -2.61
C HIS A 135 0.18 1.96 -1.73
N GLU A 136 0.57 1.96 -0.45
CA GLU A 136 0.19 3.03 0.47
C GLU A 136 0.90 4.36 0.17
N VAL A 137 2.17 4.31 -0.26
CA VAL A 137 2.88 5.54 -0.67
C VAL A 137 2.33 6.10 -1.98
N ASP A 138 1.86 5.26 -2.90
CA ASP A 138 1.13 5.72 -4.08
C ASP A 138 -0.08 6.59 -3.68
N HIS A 139 -0.85 6.20 -2.66
CA HIS A 139 -1.96 7.02 -2.15
C HIS A 139 -1.49 8.38 -1.65
N LEU A 140 -0.31 8.45 -1.00
CA LEU A 140 0.27 9.72 -0.56
C LEU A 140 0.71 10.61 -1.73
N ASP A 141 1.01 10.01 -2.87
CA ASP A 141 1.42 10.70 -4.10
C ASP A 141 0.24 10.98 -5.05
N GLY A 142 -1.01 10.67 -4.62
CA GLY A 142 -2.22 10.86 -5.41
C GLY A 142 -2.38 9.83 -6.52
N VAL A 143 -1.76 8.67 -6.39
CA VAL A 143 -1.79 7.58 -7.37
C VAL A 143 -2.64 6.42 -6.85
N LEU A 144 -3.52 5.89 -7.68
CA LEU A 144 -4.28 4.68 -7.43
C LEU A 144 -3.69 3.51 -8.23
N TYR A 145 -3.77 2.28 -7.69
CA TYR A 145 -3.14 1.12 -8.32
C TYR A 145 -3.51 0.91 -9.81
N PRO A 146 -4.74 1.22 -10.30
CA PRO A 146 -5.03 1.11 -11.72
C PRO A 146 -4.18 2.01 -12.61
N MET A 147 -3.66 3.13 -12.06
CA MET A 147 -2.77 4.05 -12.79
C MET A 147 -1.35 3.48 -12.97
N ARG A 148 -0.98 2.47 -12.19
CA ARG A 148 0.29 1.74 -12.30
C ARG A 148 0.21 0.55 -13.25
N MET A 149 -1.00 0.12 -13.60
CA MET A 149 -1.20 -1.03 -14.47
C MET A 149 -0.71 -0.74 -15.88
N THR A 150 -0.02 -1.71 -16.46
CA THR A 150 0.46 -1.66 -17.85
C THR A 150 -0.51 -2.30 -18.84
N ASP A 151 -1.48 -3.06 -18.35
CA ASP A 151 -2.49 -3.76 -19.14
C ASP A 151 -3.83 -3.81 -18.39
N LEU A 152 -4.79 -2.99 -18.81
CA LEU A 152 -6.11 -2.93 -18.19
C LEU A 152 -6.98 -4.17 -18.42
N ARG A 153 -6.57 -5.13 -19.25
CA ARG A 153 -7.22 -6.43 -19.35
C ARG A 153 -6.98 -7.30 -18.09
N LEU A 154 -6.03 -6.89 -17.25
CA LEU A 154 -5.65 -7.57 -16.01
C LEU A 154 -6.36 -7.00 -14.78
N ILE A 155 -7.47 -6.25 -14.95
CA ILE A 155 -8.36 -5.80 -13.88
C ILE A 155 -9.72 -6.49 -14.01
N GLY A 156 -10.31 -6.83 -12.89
CA GLY A 156 -11.63 -7.46 -12.84
C GLY A 156 -12.30 -7.28 -11.50
N PHE A 157 -13.59 -7.57 -11.44
CA PHE A 157 -14.28 -7.69 -10.17
C PHE A 157 -13.73 -8.86 -9.37
N ASP A 158 -13.74 -8.78 -8.04
CA ASP A 158 -13.16 -9.77 -7.12
C ASP A 158 -13.51 -11.21 -7.51
N THR A 159 -14.80 -11.50 -7.74
CA THR A 159 -15.29 -12.82 -8.11
C THR A 159 -14.78 -13.31 -9.46
N GLU A 160 -14.59 -12.42 -10.41
CA GLU A 160 -14.08 -12.75 -11.74
C GLU A 160 -12.55 -12.84 -11.75
N ALA A 161 -11.89 -11.96 -10.98
CA ALA A 161 -10.44 -11.95 -10.82
C ALA A 161 -9.93 -13.26 -10.19
N GLU A 162 -10.62 -13.76 -9.16
CA GLU A 162 -10.28 -15.03 -8.52
C GLU A 162 -10.42 -16.24 -9.48
N ARG A 163 -11.35 -16.18 -10.41
CA ARG A 163 -11.62 -17.28 -11.36
C ARG A 163 -10.77 -17.21 -12.62
N HIS A 164 -10.51 -16.01 -13.13
CA HIS A 164 -10.05 -15.80 -14.51
C HIS A 164 -8.77 -14.96 -14.64
N LEU A 165 -8.37 -14.19 -13.62
CA LEU A 165 -7.13 -13.39 -13.67
C LEU A 165 -5.94 -14.11 -13.03
N ARG A 166 -5.73 -15.37 -13.40
CA ARG A 166 -4.56 -16.13 -12.94
C ARG A 166 -3.38 -15.90 -13.88
N LEU A 167 -2.20 -15.56 -13.32
CA LEU A 167 -1.00 -15.24 -14.10
C LEU A 167 -0.55 -16.36 -15.03
N ASP A 168 -0.66 -17.62 -14.60
CA ASP A 168 -0.33 -18.79 -15.39
C ASP A 168 -1.18 -18.89 -16.68
N GLN A 169 -2.46 -18.52 -16.60
CA GLN A 169 -3.37 -18.52 -17.74
C GLN A 169 -3.14 -17.32 -18.68
N ILE A 170 -2.78 -16.15 -18.10
CA ILE A 170 -2.57 -14.91 -18.86
C ILE A 170 -1.28 -14.95 -19.65
N GLN A 171 -0.23 -15.54 -19.09
CA GLN A 171 1.08 -15.70 -19.78
C GLN A 171 1.05 -16.77 -20.87
N GLY A 172 0.28 -17.84 -20.69
CA GLY A 172 0.07 -18.87 -21.70
C GLY A 172 -0.74 -18.46 -22.92
N ALA A 173 -1.57 -17.41 -22.80
CA ALA A 173 -2.35 -16.87 -23.92
C ALA A 173 -1.55 -15.89 -24.81
N ARG A 174 -0.28 -15.63 -24.51
CA ARG A 174 0.63 -14.74 -25.28
C ARG A 174 1.66 -15.54 -26.13
N SER A 175 1.64 -16.85 -26.08
CA SER A 175 2.40 -17.76 -26.93
C SER A 175 1.51 -18.31 -28.05
#